data_64d1d958d5271a87ce3835fc35998a1f
#
_entry.id   64d1d958d5271a87ce3835fc35998a1f
#
_cell.length_a   1.000
_cell.length_b   1.000
_cell.length_c   1.000
_cell.angle_alpha   90.00
_cell.angle_beta   90.00
_cell.angle_gamma   90.00
#
_symmetry.space_group_name_H-M   'P 1'
#
loop_
_entity.id
_entity.type
_entity.pdbx_description
1 polymer ?
#
loop_
_entity_poly.entity_id
_entity_poly.type
_entity_poly.pdbx_seq_one_letter_code
_entity_poly.pdbx_strand_id
1 'polypeptide(L)'
;LSNETKVSLVVLGVEEARNAIYQDEQFSSRFIPFELPLIENDDSFAKLLRTFERRTPLRNPSRLDSPDLRNIIHSKSERNLGDIFDLLKEASVAAIREHTESITPEVLNGMNWVPPSQRKRFRRTL
;
A
#
# COMPACT_ATOMS: atom_id res chain seq x y z
N LEU A 1 11.76 -31.03 0.35
CA LEU A 1 12.90 -30.24 -0.17
C LEU A 1 13.50 -29.31 0.87
N SER A 2 12.67 -28.47 1.55
CA SER A 2 13.18 -27.56 2.60
C SER A 2 13.74 -28.31 3.81
N ASN A 3 13.27 -29.54 4.11
CA ASN A 3 13.72 -30.30 5.25
C ASN A 3 15.13 -30.91 5.06
N GLU A 4 15.49 -31.24 3.82
CA GLU A 4 16.80 -31.82 3.51
C GLU A 4 17.91 -30.80 3.37
N THR A 5 17.55 -29.64 2.76
CA THR A 5 18.53 -28.58 2.47
C THR A 5 18.61 -27.51 3.56
N LYS A 6 17.71 -27.53 4.55
CA LYS A 6 17.57 -26.52 5.60
C LYS A 6 17.36 -25.08 5.04
N VAL A 7 16.74 -24.98 3.87
CA VAL A 7 16.40 -23.68 3.25
C VAL A 7 15.01 -23.29 3.69
N SER A 8 14.86 -22.05 4.11
CA SER A 8 13.55 -21.48 4.44
C SER A 8 12.79 -21.14 3.17
N LEU A 9 11.51 -21.47 3.13
CA LEU A 9 10.63 -21.17 2.00
C LEU A 9 9.48 -20.25 2.45
N VAL A 10 9.32 -19.14 1.76
CA VAL A 10 8.23 -18.19 1.99
C VAL A 10 7.41 -18.10 0.72
N VAL A 11 6.09 -18.30 0.85
CA VAL A 11 5.15 -18.18 -0.27
C VAL A 11 4.30 -16.94 -0.07
N LEU A 12 4.30 -16.06 -1.06
CA LEU A 12 3.51 -14.83 -1.05
C LEU A 12 2.41 -14.91 -2.10
N GLY A 13 1.23 -14.42 -1.75
CA GLY A 13 0.11 -14.46 -2.69
C GLY A 13 -1.09 -13.65 -2.18
N VAL A 14 -2.12 -13.62 -3.03
CA VAL A 14 -3.39 -12.98 -2.72
C VAL A 14 -4.33 -13.94 -2.01
N GLU A 15 -5.50 -13.47 -1.60
CA GLU A 15 -6.48 -14.26 -0.85
C GLU A 15 -6.91 -15.53 -1.58
N GLU A 16 -7.07 -15.47 -2.90
CA GLU A 16 -7.41 -16.64 -3.72
C GLU A 16 -6.33 -17.71 -3.65
N ALA A 17 -5.07 -17.32 -3.59
CA ALA A 17 -3.95 -18.25 -3.44
C ALA A 17 -3.99 -18.97 -2.08
N ARG A 18 -4.40 -18.26 -1.03
CA ARG A 18 -4.62 -18.84 0.29
C ARG A 18 -5.65 -19.97 0.24
N ASN A 19 -6.78 -19.73 -0.41
CA ASN A 19 -7.82 -20.73 -0.54
C ASN A 19 -7.34 -21.97 -1.31
N ALA A 20 -6.55 -21.79 -2.34
CA ALA A 20 -5.96 -22.89 -3.11
C ALA A 20 -4.99 -23.72 -2.26
N ILE A 21 -4.18 -23.08 -1.43
CA ILE A 21 -3.23 -23.75 -0.54
C ILE A 21 -3.97 -24.55 0.55
N TYR A 22 -5.04 -24.01 1.11
CA TYR A 22 -5.81 -24.69 2.15
C TYR A 22 -6.59 -25.90 1.65
N GLN A 23 -6.86 -26.00 0.36
CA GLN A 23 -7.49 -27.18 -0.23
C GLN A 23 -6.52 -28.37 -0.31
N ASP A 24 -5.23 -28.14 -0.23
CA ASP A 24 -4.22 -29.19 -0.21
C ASP A 24 -3.72 -29.42 1.21
N GLU A 25 -4.04 -30.58 1.79
CA GLU A 25 -3.67 -30.92 3.15
C GLU A 25 -2.15 -30.96 3.36
N GLN A 26 -1.38 -31.33 2.36
CA GLN A 26 0.08 -31.39 2.46
C GLN A 26 0.69 -30.00 2.58
N PHE A 27 0.16 -29.04 1.85
CA PHE A 27 0.64 -27.65 1.95
C PHE A 27 0.15 -26.97 3.22
N SER A 28 -1.12 -27.15 3.60
CA SER A 28 -1.68 -26.51 4.78
C SER A 28 -1.01 -26.94 6.08
N SER A 29 -0.51 -28.17 6.15
CA SER A 29 0.19 -28.67 7.34
C SER A 29 1.63 -28.16 7.47
N ARG A 30 2.24 -27.67 6.39
CA ARG A 30 3.66 -27.25 6.36
C ARG A 30 3.85 -25.74 6.42
N PHE A 31 2.83 -24.96 6.11
CA PHE A 31 2.93 -23.50 6.07
C PHE A 31 2.07 -22.87 7.15
N ILE A 32 2.67 -21.94 7.88
CA ILE A 32 1.93 -21.11 8.83
C ILE A 32 1.44 -19.89 8.06
N PRO A 33 0.13 -19.71 7.91
CA PRO A 33 -0.40 -18.55 7.20
C PRO A 33 -0.20 -17.28 8.02
N PHE A 34 0.24 -16.24 7.36
CA PHE A 34 0.34 -14.91 7.94
C PHE A 34 -0.37 -13.92 7.02
N GLU A 35 -1.49 -13.41 7.46
CA GLU A 35 -2.23 -12.39 6.71
C GLU A 35 -1.66 -11.02 6.98
N LEU A 36 -1.38 -10.27 5.90
CA LEU A 36 -1.06 -8.85 6.03
C LEU A 36 -2.38 -8.08 6.14
N PRO A 37 -2.67 -7.50 7.30
CA PRO A 37 -3.94 -6.79 7.47
C PRO A 37 -3.95 -5.48 6.69
N LEU A 38 -5.15 -4.95 6.48
CA LEU A 38 -5.29 -3.59 5.99
C LEU A 38 -4.72 -2.61 7.02
N ILE A 39 -4.17 -1.50 6.54
CA ILE A 39 -3.53 -0.51 7.40
C ILE A 39 -4.58 0.28 8.18
N GLU A 40 -4.44 0.31 9.48
CA GLU A 40 -5.29 1.12 10.35
C GLU A 40 -4.78 2.58 10.39
N ASN A 41 -5.69 3.51 10.61
CA ASN A 41 -5.34 4.93 10.73
C ASN A 41 -4.93 5.25 12.18
N ASP A 42 -3.73 4.80 12.54
CA ASP A 42 -3.18 4.88 13.89
C ASP A 42 -1.77 5.50 13.89
N ASP A 43 -1.10 5.45 15.03
CA ASP A 43 0.25 5.98 15.19
C ASP A 43 1.28 5.25 14.32
N SER A 44 1.07 3.97 14.08
CA SER A 44 1.95 3.19 13.17
C SER A 44 1.85 3.71 11.74
N PHE A 45 0.65 4.05 11.30
CA PHE A 45 0.44 4.67 9.99
C PHE A 45 1.09 6.05 9.90
N ALA A 46 0.94 6.86 10.95
CA ALA A 46 1.61 8.17 11.03
C ALA A 46 3.14 8.03 10.93
N LYS A 47 3.70 7.04 11.62
CA LYS A 47 5.14 6.71 11.53
C LYS A 47 5.57 6.32 10.12
N LEU A 48 4.78 5.50 9.45
CA LEU A 48 5.02 5.09 8.08
C LEU A 48 5.07 6.29 7.14
N LEU A 49 4.11 7.20 7.27
CA LEU A 49 4.05 8.42 6.47
C LEU A 49 5.23 9.35 6.73
N ARG A 50 5.65 9.50 7.99
CA ARG A 50 6.85 10.27 8.33
C ARG A 50 8.11 9.67 7.70
N THR A 51 8.22 8.35 7.72
CA THR A 51 9.35 7.63 7.12
C THR A 51 9.38 7.84 5.62
N PHE A 52 8.23 7.78 4.96
CA PHE A 52 8.13 8.04 3.53
C PHE A 52 8.54 9.48 3.21
N GLU A 53 8.04 10.44 3.97
CA GLU A 53 8.33 11.86 3.76
C GLU A 53 9.84 12.17 3.84
N ARG A 54 10.55 11.56 4.80
CA ARG A 54 12.01 11.74 4.93
C ARG A 54 12.79 11.28 3.71
N ARG A 55 12.26 10.29 2.99
CA ARG A 55 12.91 9.72 1.82
C ARG A 55 12.48 10.37 0.51
N THR A 56 11.44 11.19 0.56
CA THR A 56 10.91 11.86 -0.62
C THR A 56 11.68 13.15 -0.88
N PRO A 57 12.20 13.37 -2.11
CA PRO A 57 13.05 14.52 -2.41
C PRO A 57 12.26 15.79 -2.73
N LEU A 58 11.18 16.07 -2.04
CA LEU A 58 10.44 17.31 -2.18
C LEU A 58 11.10 18.41 -1.35
N ARG A 59 11.13 19.61 -1.88
CA ARG A 59 11.83 20.75 -1.24
C ARG A 59 11.11 21.27 -0.01
N ASN A 60 9.78 21.20 -0.02
CA ASN A 60 8.94 21.72 1.05
C ASN A 60 8.37 20.58 1.88
N PRO A 61 8.23 20.76 3.20
CA PRO A 61 7.62 19.75 4.05
C PRO A 61 6.13 19.58 3.71
N SER A 62 5.68 18.33 3.66
CA SER A 62 4.28 18.00 3.38
C SER A 62 3.47 17.77 4.64
N ARG A 63 4.10 17.26 5.70
CA ARG A 63 3.45 16.84 6.95
C ARG A 63 2.37 15.79 6.67
N LEU A 64 2.80 14.68 6.05
CA LEU A 64 1.91 13.59 5.66
C LEU A 64 1.19 12.95 6.84
N ASP A 65 1.77 13.05 8.04
CA ASP A 65 1.21 12.53 9.28
C ASP A 65 0.15 13.44 9.90
N SER A 66 -0.10 14.62 9.32
CA SER A 66 -1.17 15.49 9.79
C SER A 66 -2.55 14.81 9.61
N PRO A 67 -3.53 15.07 10.49
CA PRO A 67 -4.82 14.39 10.41
C PRO A 67 -5.51 14.53 9.05
N ASP A 68 -5.46 15.70 8.44
CA ASP A 68 -6.12 15.96 7.15
C ASP A 68 -5.52 15.10 6.03
N LEU A 69 -4.19 15.15 5.86
CA LEU A 69 -3.51 14.38 4.82
C LEU A 69 -3.59 12.88 5.11
N ARG A 70 -3.40 12.49 6.34
CA ARG A 70 -3.46 11.09 6.77
C ARG A 70 -4.82 10.46 6.43
N ASN A 71 -5.91 11.18 6.71
CA ASN A 71 -7.26 10.71 6.40
C ASN A 71 -7.48 10.57 4.90
N ILE A 72 -7.03 11.52 4.09
CA ILE A 72 -7.15 11.48 2.64
C ILE A 72 -6.37 10.30 2.06
N ILE A 73 -5.13 10.12 2.49
CA ILE A 73 -4.27 9.03 2.03
C ILE A 73 -4.87 7.67 2.40
N HIS A 74 -5.32 7.54 3.64
CA HIS A 74 -5.94 6.32 4.14
C HIS A 74 -7.18 5.93 3.34
N SER A 75 -8.04 6.90 3.06
CA SER A 75 -9.27 6.69 2.29
C SER A 75 -8.99 6.35 0.82
N LYS A 76 -8.14 7.13 0.15
CA LYS A 76 -7.85 6.94 -1.27
C LYS A 76 -7.13 5.63 -1.58
N SER A 77 -6.29 5.18 -0.69
CA SER A 77 -5.55 3.92 -0.83
C SER A 77 -6.38 2.69 -0.44
N GLU A 78 -7.56 2.92 0.11
CA GLU A 78 -8.42 1.85 0.65
C GLU A 78 -7.67 0.96 1.64
N ARG A 79 -6.77 1.57 2.43
CA ARG A 79 -6.02 0.91 3.50
C ARG A 79 -5.01 -0.14 3.02
N ASN A 80 -4.73 -0.18 1.72
CA ASN A 80 -3.82 -1.14 1.13
C ASN A 80 -2.40 -0.57 1.08
N LEU A 81 -1.43 -1.28 1.65
CA LEU A 81 -0.05 -0.79 1.77
C LEU A 81 0.59 -0.46 0.43
N GLY A 82 0.43 -1.34 -0.57
CA GLY A 82 0.96 -1.10 -1.91
C GLY A 82 0.37 0.16 -2.54
N ASP A 83 -0.93 0.34 -2.40
CA ASP A 83 -1.63 1.51 -2.93
C ASP A 83 -1.28 2.79 -2.18
N ILE A 84 -0.96 2.71 -0.89
CA ILE A 84 -0.44 3.85 -0.15
C ILE A 84 0.86 4.35 -0.79
N PHE A 85 1.80 3.46 -1.06
CA PHE A 85 3.07 3.82 -1.70
C PHE A 85 2.88 4.34 -3.12
N ASP A 86 2.03 3.72 -3.91
CA ASP A 86 1.75 4.17 -5.28
C ASP A 86 1.09 5.54 -5.28
N LEU A 87 0.13 5.77 -4.40
CA LEU A 87 -0.53 7.07 -4.24
C LEU A 87 0.48 8.16 -3.90
N LEU A 88 1.37 7.89 -2.93
CA LEU A 88 2.37 8.86 -2.50
C LEU A 88 3.42 9.14 -3.58
N LYS A 89 3.80 8.14 -4.36
CA LYS A 89 4.70 8.34 -5.51
C LYS A 89 4.05 9.22 -6.57
N GLU A 90 2.81 8.93 -6.95
CA GLU A 90 2.08 9.74 -7.92
C GLU A 90 1.83 11.16 -7.42
N ALA A 91 1.51 11.32 -6.13
CA ALA A 91 1.34 12.62 -5.51
C ALA A 91 2.64 13.43 -5.51
N SER A 92 3.78 12.78 -5.29
CA SER A 92 5.10 13.43 -5.34
C SER A 92 5.40 13.95 -6.76
N VAL A 93 5.11 13.15 -7.78
CA VAL A 93 5.28 13.58 -9.18
C VAL A 93 4.35 14.74 -9.50
N ALA A 94 3.10 14.69 -9.07
CA ALA A 94 2.15 15.78 -9.26
C ALA A 94 2.62 17.07 -8.57
N ALA A 95 3.12 16.96 -7.35
CA ALA A 95 3.66 18.11 -6.60
C ALA A 95 4.83 18.79 -7.32
N ILE A 96 5.70 18.00 -7.94
CA ILE A 96 6.82 18.53 -8.73
C ILE A 96 6.30 19.22 -9.98
N ARG A 97 5.37 18.61 -10.70
CA ARG A 97 4.79 19.18 -11.94
C ARG A 97 4.03 20.48 -11.69
N GLU A 98 3.36 20.59 -10.56
CA GLU A 98 2.60 21.77 -10.17
C GLU A 98 3.46 22.84 -9.50
N HIS A 99 4.77 22.58 -9.33
CA HIS A 99 5.73 23.47 -8.68
C HIS A 99 5.43 23.77 -7.21
N THR A 100 4.61 22.98 -6.56
CA THR A 100 4.33 23.11 -5.12
C THR A 100 5.45 22.54 -4.28
N GLU A 101 6.13 21.50 -4.78
CA GLU A 101 7.20 20.77 -4.09
C GLU A 101 6.77 20.30 -2.68
N SER A 102 5.48 20.06 -2.50
CA SER A 102 4.85 19.61 -1.27
C SER A 102 3.57 18.87 -1.61
N ILE A 103 3.29 17.76 -0.93
CA ILE A 103 2.02 17.04 -1.06
C ILE A 103 0.99 17.75 -0.19
N THR A 104 -0.01 18.34 -0.83
CA THR A 104 -1.09 19.07 -0.17
C THR A 104 -2.42 18.33 -0.41
N PRO A 105 -3.48 18.65 0.37
CA PRO A 105 -4.81 18.12 0.08
C PRO A 105 -5.27 18.41 -1.36
N GLU A 106 -4.94 19.59 -1.87
CA GLU A 106 -5.27 19.99 -3.24
C GLU A 106 -4.57 19.12 -4.27
N VAL A 107 -3.29 18.79 -4.05
CA VAL A 107 -2.54 17.86 -4.92
C VAL A 107 -3.18 16.49 -4.92
N LEU A 108 -3.50 15.95 -3.75
CA LEU A 108 -4.11 14.63 -3.63
C LEU A 108 -5.50 14.55 -4.27
N ASN A 109 -6.30 15.59 -4.10
CA ASN A 109 -7.65 15.61 -4.63
C ASN A 109 -7.70 15.97 -6.12
N GLY A 110 -6.71 16.70 -6.61
CA GLY A 110 -6.62 17.09 -8.02
C GLY A 110 -5.98 16.07 -8.94
N MET A 111 -5.28 15.06 -8.39
CA MET A 111 -4.61 14.07 -9.21
C MET A 111 -5.58 13.00 -9.73
N ASN A 112 -5.18 12.37 -10.83
CA ASN A 112 -6.00 11.38 -11.52
C ASN A 112 -5.78 9.99 -10.90
N TRP A 113 -6.34 9.79 -9.72
CA TRP A 113 -6.20 8.55 -8.97
C TRP A 113 -7.44 7.67 -9.09
N VAL A 114 -7.23 6.41 -9.46
CA VAL A 114 -8.29 5.40 -9.51
C VAL A 114 -8.16 4.50 -8.27
N PRO A 115 -9.14 4.50 -7.37
CA PRO A 115 -9.09 3.65 -6.18
C PRO A 115 -8.98 2.15 -6.51
N PRO A 116 -8.35 1.35 -5.66
CA PRO A 116 -8.16 -0.08 -5.94
C PRO A 116 -9.44 -0.85 -6.27
N SER A 117 -10.53 -0.57 -5.58
CA SER A 117 -11.82 -1.24 -5.82
C SER A 117 -12.38 -0.95 -7.21
N GLN A 118 -12.14 0.25 -7.74
CA GLN A 118 -12.60 0.63 -9.08
C GLN A 118 -11.75 0.03 -10.18
N ARG A 119 -10.46 -0.22 -9.94
CA ARG A 119 -9.57 -0.89 -10.90
C ARG A 119 -10.02 -2.31 -11.19
N LYS A 120 -10.56 -3.01 -10.20
CA LYS A 120 -11.07 -4.37 -10.36
C LYS A 120 -12.27 -4.43 -11.30
N ARG A 121 -13.09 -3.38 -11.33
CA ARG A 121 -14.23 -3.29 -12.26
C ARG A 121 -13.77 -3.16 -13.72
N PHE A 122 -12.71 -2.38 -13.95
CA PHE A 122 -12.14 -2.23 -15.30
C PHE A 122 -11.58 -3.53 -15.87
N ARG A 123 -10.98 -4.36 -15.02
CA ARG A 123 -10.44 -5.66 -15.47
C ARG A 123 -11.51 -6.69 -15.82
N ARG A 124 -12.71 -6.56 -15.25
CA ARG A 124 -13.82 -7.48 -15.55
C ARG A 124 -14.58 -7.13 -16.84
N THR A 125 -14.45 -5.91 -17.31
CA THR A 125 -15.10 -5.44 -18.55
C THR A 125 -14.22 -5.57 -19.78
N LEU A 126 -12.97 -5.91 -19.61
CA LEU A 126 -12.02 -6.21 -20.68
C LEU A 126 -11.90 -7.73 -20.86
#